data_1b8bdd9637f5cb1e47b97d09957a6271
#
_entry.id   1b8bdd9637f5cb1e47b97d09957a6271
#
_cell.length_a   1.000
_cell.length_b   1.000
_cell.length_c   1.000
_cell.angle_alpha   90.00
_cell.angle_beta   90.00
_cell.angle_gamma   90.00
#
_symmetry.space_group_name_H-M   'P 1'
#
loop_
_entity.id
_entity.type
_entity.pdbx_description
1 polymer ?
#
loop_
_entity_poly.entity_id
_entity_poly.type
_entity_poly.pdbx_seq_one_letter_code
_entity_poly.pdbx_strand_id
1 'polypeptide(L)'
;MVVDTLIKNATIVSPMGMTQGHIGVKEGKIVAIIQGASLLEAAQTIDAGGKHVIPGVVDPHVHYGVYHSCEEEVYDLQCAAYGGTTTACSYVGLGATAEKGTYEGAFEKWKNTWEKNAVIDTIFHGGMCSEKNIDEVVTNAERYGITSYKFLMTCKGEEAKIVGGDTCDDGFLYSGFKSIARLGDKGLAMCHAENIDIISRILPTVRKAGGQDLAAWAEARPGWVETLDVIRAISLARVTECPLYLVHIHYPESLDAIADAQAQGVNVVAETCPQYMVLNSASNIPGPLGKINPPLRDASCNEALWEAINDGTVLFVGSDHCSTTRSMAPDLWSAPPGSPGVETLLPIMLSEGVNKGRITMEKLVEVLSTNNAKVFHIYPQKGAIQVGSDADMVIVDLDKTKKISSKTQHYRVSDYTPYEGWEVRGWPVLTMLRGQVLVRDGEMIAKPGIGRYIPRSWIHG
;
A
#
# COMPACT_ATOMS: atom_id res chain seq x y z
N MET A 1 -13.54 -0.72 35.80
CA MET A 1 -12.38 -1.38 35.14
C MET A 1 -11.34 -0.29 34.90
N VAL A 2 -10.11 -0.51 35.33
CA VAL A 2 -8.99 0.39 35.04
C VAL A 2 -8.38 -0.01 33.71
N VAL A 3 -8.22 0.94 32.79
CA VAL A 3 -7.59 0.76 31.49
C VAL A 3 -6.23 1.48 31.45
N ASP A 4 -5.36 1.10 30.51
CA ASP A 4 -4.05 1.76 30.36
C ASP A 4 -4.23 3.15 29.75
N THR A 5 -5.04 3.23 28.68
CA THR A 5 -5.34 4.48 27.98
C THR A 5 -6.85 4.60 27.73
N LEU A 6 -7.38 5.80 27.98
CA LEU A 6 -8.72 6.20 27.61
C LEU A 6 -8.62 7.29 26.54
N ILE A 7 -9.14 7.03 25.34
CA ILE A 7 -9.36 8.06 24.33
C ILE A 7 -10.79 8.57 24.52
N LYS A 8 -10.95 9.84 24.90
CA LYS A 8 -12.25 10.43 25.14
C LYS A 8 -12.66 11.45 24.09
N ASN A 9 -13.96 11.74 24.02
CA ASN A 9 -14.54 12.72 23.10
C ASN A 9 -14.18 12.46 21.63
N ALA A 10 -14.24 11.18 21.22
CA ALA A 10 -13.89 10.75 19.86
C ALA A 10 -15.12 10.70 18.96
N THR A 11 -14.99 11.15 17.71
CA THR A 11 -15.86 10.76 16.61
C THR A 11 -15.26 9.48 16.00
N ILE A 12 -15.73 8.32 16.47
CA ILE A 12 -15.22 7.02 16.05
C ILE A 12 -15.80 6.67 14.70
N VAL A 13 -14.93 6.37 13.72
CA VAL A 13 -15.33 6.07 12.34
C VAL A 13 -15.13 4.59 12.03
N SER A 14 -16.14 4.00 11.43
CA SER A 14 -16.10 2.64 10.87
C SER A 14 -16.75 2.65 9.49
N PRO A 15 -16.60 1.59 8.68
CA PRO A 15 -17.34 1.48 7.41
C PRO A 15 -18.87 1.50 7.55
N MET A 16 -19.38 1.22 8.76
CA MET A 16 -20.81 1.17 9.06
C MET A 16 -21.39 2.51 9.56
N GLY A 17 -20.55 3.52 9.72
CA GLY A 17 -20.96 4.84 10.20
C GLY A 17 -20.05 5.42 11.27
N MET A 18 -20.45 6.59 11.77
CA MET A 18 -19.73 7.33 12.80
C MET A 18 -20.48 7.33 14.13
N THR A 19 -19.75 7.25 15.23
CA THR A 19 -20.31 7.23 16.59
C THR A 19 -19.49 8.13 17.50
N GLN A 20 -20.17 8.99 18.28
CA GLN A 20 -19.53 9.74 19.36
C GLN A 20 -19.30 8.84 20.58
N GLY A 21 -18.08 8.85 21.12
CA GLY A 21 -17.80 7.98 22.26
C GLY A 21 -16.39 8.07 22.81
N HIS A 22 -16.06 7.05 23.59
CA HIS A 22 -14.79 6.88 24.27
C HIS A 22 -14.25 5.48 24.00
N ILE A 23 -12.94 5.33 23.88
CA ILE A 23 -12.28 4.06 23.60
C ILE A 23 -11.35 3.72 24.77
N GLY A 24 -11.59 2.60 25.44
CA GLY A 24 -10.72 2.06 26.49
C GLY A 24 -9.74 1.06 25.91
N VAL A 25 -8.46 1.26 26.20
CA VAL A 25 -7.35 0.41 25.75
C VAL A 25 -6.67 -0.24 26.95
N LYS A 26 -6.43 -1.55 26.88
CA LYS A 26 -5.69 -2.30 27.88
C LYS A 26 -4.82 -3.35 27.20
N GLU A 27 -3.55 -3.44 27.61
CA GLU A 27 -2.58 -4.41 27.08
C GLU A 27 -2.50 -4.41 25.54
N GLY A 28 -2.57 -3.21 24.97
CA GLY A 28 -2.50 -3.01 23.51
C GLY A 28 -3.78 -3.34 22.72
N LYS A 29 -4.86 -3.72 23.40
CA LYS A 29 -6.15 -4.08 22.80
C LYS A 29 -7.23 -3.07 23.14
N ILE A 30 -8.19 -2.90 22.23
CA ILE A 30 -9.43 -2.18 22.52
C ILE A 30 -10.28 -3.10 23.40
N VAL A 31 -10.61 -2.66 24.60
CA VAL A 31 -11.39 -3.43 25.57
C VAL A 31 -12.77 -2.84 25.83
N ALA A 32 -13.00 -1.60 25.46
CA ALA A 32 -14.31 -0.95 25.59
C ALA A 32 -14.50 0.16 24.56
N ILE A 33 -15.74 0.30 24.08
CA ILE A 33 -16.24 1.46 23.33
C ILE A 33 -17.50 1.91 24.03
N ILE A 34 -17.53 3.15 24.52
CA ILE A 34 -18.58 3.67 25.42
C ILE A 34 -19.16 4.94 24.81
N GLN A 35 -20.48 4.99 24.73
CA GLN A 35 -21.22 6.20 24.39
C GLN A 35 -21.67 6.92 25.68
N GLY A 36 -21.75 8.25 25.64
CA GLY A 36 -22.14 9.06 26.79
C GLY A 36 -21.00 9.23 27.80
N ALA A 37 -21.32 9.40 29.09
CA ALA A 37 -20.34 9.62 30.14
C ALA A 37 -19.51 8.37 30.41
N SER A 38 -18.18 8.47 30.32
CA SER A 38 -17.28 7.36 30.62
C SER A 38 -17.07 7.24 32.13
N LEU A 39 -17.26 6.02 32.66
CA LEU A 39 -16.94 5.64 34.04
C LEU A 39 -15.62 4.86 34.13
N LEU A 40 -14.84 4.82 33.06
CA LEU A 40 -13.53 4.13 33.07
C LEU A 40 -12.47 5.01 33.73
N GLU A 41 -11.79 4.42 34.71
CA GLU A 41 -10.53 4.96 35.22
C GLU A 41 -9.38 4.54 34.27
N ALA A 42 -8.45 5.44 34.03
CA ALA A 42 -7.32 5.18 33.12
C ALA A 42 -6.01 5.72 33.68
N ALA A 43 -4.92 4.99 33.43
CA ALA A 43 -3.58 5.47 33.75
C ALA A 43 -3.20 6.71 32.89
N GLN A 44 -3.64 6.74 31.64
CA GLN A 44 -3.48 7.85 30.70
C GLN A 44 -4.82 8.20 30.05
N THR A 45 -5.06 9.49 29.86
CA THR A 45 -6.21 9.99 29.10
C THR A 45 -5.74 10.83 27.92
N ILE A 46 -6.29 10.56 26.74
CA ILE A 46 -6.08 11.33 25.51
C ILE A 46 -7.44 11.91 25.13
N ASP A 47 -7.53 13.23 25.03
CA ASP A 47 -8.74 13.90 24.58
C ASP A 47 -8.69 14.13 23.07
N ALA A 48 -9.59 13.45 22.34
CA ALA A 48 -9.69 13.63 20.89
C ALA A 48 -10.35 14.97 20.50
N GLY A 49 -11.01 15.65 21.46
CA GLY A 49 -11.62 16.97 21.25
C GLY A 49 -12.66 16.98 20.14
N GLY A 50 -13.44 15.93 19.98
CA GLY A 50 -14.42 15.78 18.91
C GLY A 50 -13.85 15.36 17.56
N LYS A 51 -12.53 15.24 17.43
CA LYS A 51 -11.87 14.84 16.18
C LYS A 51 -12.20 13.40 15.78
N HIS A 52 -12.03 13.09 14.51
CA HIS A 52 -12.25 11.76 13.98
C HIS A 52 -11.15 10.80 14.44
N VAL A 53 -11.55 9.64 14.95
CA VAL A 53 -10.67 8.53 15.30
C VAL A 53 -10.96 7.40 14.33
N ILE A 54 -9.99 7.05 13.52
CA ILE A 54 -10.07 6.01 12.51
C ILE A 54 -9.16 4.84 12.89
N PRO A 55 -9.39 3.61 12.38
CA PRO A 55 -8.39 2.55 12.47
C PRO A 55 -7.08 3.00 11.86
N GLY A 56 -5.96 2.51 12.38
CA GLY A 56 -4.66 2.72 11.75
C GLY A 56 -4.69 2.30 10.28
N VAL A 57 -4.08 3.10 9.43
CA VAL A 57 -4.00 2.78 8.00
C VAL A 57 -3.20 1.49 7.81
N VAL A 58 -3.73 0.59 6.98
CA VAL A 58 -3.08 -0.62 6.50
C VAL A 58 -2.69 -0.38 5.05
N ASP A 59 -1.45 0.01 4.81
CA ASP A 59 -0.95 0.24 3.46
C ASP A 59 -0.64 -1.09 2.77
N PRO A 60 -1.37 -1.48 1.71
CA PRO A 60 -1.25 -2.79 1.09
C PRO A 60 0.00 -2.96 0.23
N HIS A 61 0.72 -1.87 -0.07
CA HIS A 61 1.73 -1.86 -1.11
C HIS A 61 2.87 -0.91 -0.79
N VAL A 62 3.94 -1.45 -0.18
CA VAL A 62 5.19 -0.72 0.01
C VAL A 62 6.38 -1.59 -0.41
N HIS A 63 7.37 -0.98 -1.01
CA HIS A 63 8.60 -1.67 -1.38
C HIS A 63 9.59 -1.66 -0.22
N TYR A 64 10.28 -2.80 -0.02
CA TYR A 64 11.21 -3.05 1.07
C TYR A 64 12.45 -3.77 0.54
N GLY A 65 13.57 -3.09 0.54
CA GLY A 65 14.85 -3.64 0.08
C GLY A 65 14.96 -3.80 -1.43
N VAL A 66 14.27 -2.95 -2.22
CA VAL A 66 14.33 -3.02 -3.70
C VAL A 66 15.53 -2.28 -4.26
N TYR A 67 15.75 -1.03 -3.87
CA TYR A 67 16.86 -0.20 -4.35
C TYR A 67 17.95 0.03 -3.31
N HIS A 68 17.63 -0.14 -2.05
CA HIS A 68 18.52 0.07 -0.92
C HIS A 68 18.56 -1.15 -0.01
N SER A 69 19.41 -1.15 1.02
CA SER A 69 19.42 -2.23 2.00
C SER A 69 18.13 -2.28 2.81
N CYS A 70 17.79 -3.47 3.33
CA CYS A 70 16.63 -3.62 4.20
C CYS A 70 16.67 -2.68 5.41
N GLU A 71 17.85 -2.46 5.98
CA GLU A 71 18.06 -1.56 7.12
C GLU A 71 17.71 -0.12 6.76
N GLU A 72 18.19 0.38 5.61
CA GLU A 72 17.94 1.76 5.17
C GLU A 72 16.45 1.97 4.89
N GLU A 73 15.80 1.06 4.15
CA GLU A 73 14.40 1.20 3.78
C GLU A 73 13.44 1.04 4.96
N VAL A 74 13.72 0.18 5.95
CA VAL A 74 12.88 0.11 7.15
C VAL A 74 12.99 1.38 8.00
N TYR A 75 14.12 2.05 7.98
CA TYR A 75 14.25 3.37 8.61
C TYR A 75 13.49 4.45 7.84
N ASP A 76 13.47 4.39 6.51
CA ASP A 76 12.69 5.31 5.69
C ASP A 76 11.19 5.13 5.94
N LEU A 77 10.73 3.89 6.07
CA LEU A 77 9.33 3.56 6.35
C LEU A 77 8.83 4.02 7.72
N GLN A 78 9.69 4.50 8.63
CA GLN A 78 9.23 5.15 9.87
C GLN A 78 8.39 6.42 9.58
N CYS A 79 8.60 7.06 8.43
CA CYS A 79 7.77 8.18 7.97
C CYS A 79 6.28 7.81 7.84
N ALA A 80 5.95 6.55 7.64
CA ALA A 80 4.60 6.04 7.57
C ALA A 80 3.75 6.39 8.81
N ALA A 81 4.37 6.34 10.00
CA ALA A 81 3.68 6.68 11.24
C ALA A 81 3.24 8.16 11.30
N TYR A 82 3.99 9.07 10.68
CA TYR A 82 3.59 10.48 10.57
C TYR A 82 2.36 10.67 9.66
N GLY A 83 2.20 9.77 8.67
CA GLY A 83 1.05 9.71 7.78
C GLY A 83 -0.15 8.93 8.33
N GLY A 84 -0.06 8.34 9.53
CA GLY A 84 -1.14 7.55 10.12
C GLY A 84 -1.13 6.07 9.75
N THR A 85 -0.12 5.60 9.03
CA THR A 85 0.03 4.17 8.72
C THR A 85 0.58 3.43 9.94
N THR A 86 -0.10 2.35 10.33
CA THR A 86 0.29 1.49 11.45
C THR A 86 0.71 0.10 11.03
N THR A 87 0.32 -0.30 9.81
CA THR A 87 0.72 -1.57 9.21
C THR A 87 1.07 -1.34 7.74
N ALA A 88 2.26 -1.74 7.32
CA ALA A 88 2.69 -1.68 5.93
C ALA A 88 2.89 -3.09 5.38
N CYS A 89 2.28 -3.38 4.24
CA CYS A 89 2.43 -4.68 3.57
C CYS A 89 3.60 -4.60 2.60
N SER A 90 4.73 -5.20 2.99
CA SER A 90 6.00 -5.04 2.30
C SER A 90 6.34 -6.23 1.42
N TYR A 91 7.04 -5.98 0.32
CA TYR A 91 7.56 -7.04 -0.54
C TYR A 91 8.93 -7.51 -0.04
N VAL A 92 9.11 -8.83 0.01
CA VAL A 92 10.39 -9.48 0.28
C VAL A 92 10.74 -10.42 -0.86
N GLY A 93 12.03 -10.58 -1.13
CA GLY A 93 12.49 -11.41 -2.24
C GLY A 93 12.39 -10.73 -3.61
N LEU A 94 12.32 -9.38 -3.66
CA LEU A 94 12.41 -8.57 -4.87
C LEU A 94 13.64 -7.66 -4.80
N GLY A 95 14.25 -7.34 -5.95
CA GLY A 95 15.37 -6.42 -6.04
C GLY A 95 16.57 -6.87 -5.20
N ALA A 96 17.11 -5.98 -4.38
CA ALA A 96 18.27 -6.25 -3.51
C ALA A 96 18.01 -7.33 -2.44
N THR A 97 16.73 -7.62 -2.13
CA THR A 97 16.36 -8.71 -1.20
C THR A 97 16.16 -10.05 -1.90
N ALA A 98 16.21 -10.10 -3.22
CA ALA A 98 16.11 -11.33 -4.00
C ALA A 98 17.35 -12.21 -3.76
N GLU A 99 17.33 -13.04 -2.73
CA GLU A 99 18.34 -14.05 -2.51
C GLU A 99 18.03 -15.25 -3.40
N LYS A 100 18.46 -15.17 -4.67
CA LYS A 100 18.48 -16.22 -5.69
C LYS A 100 17.48 -17.39 -5.51
N GLY A 101 16.19 -17.02 -5.41
CA GLY A 101 15.10 -17.95 -5.60
C GLY A 101 14.71 -18.81 -4.41
N THR A 102 15.04 -18.44 -3.18
CA THR A 102 14.52 -19.10 -1.97
C THR A 102 14.35 -18.14 -0.81
N TYR A 103 13.32 -18.37 0.00
CA TYR A 103 13.15 -17.64 1.26
C TYR A 103 13.80 -18.34 2.45
N GLU A 104 14.26 -19.58 2.28
CA GLU A 104 14.92 -20.33 3.35
C GLU A 104 16.22 -19.63 3.78
N GLY A 105 16.33 -19.33 5.06
CA GLY A 105 17.45 -18.58 5.64
C GLY A 105 17.36 -17.04 5.47
N ALA A 106 16.67 -16.53 4.47
CA ALA A 106 16.50 -15.09 4.24
C ALA A 106 15.36 -14.49 5.07
N PHE A 107 14.26 -15.22 5.29
CA PHE A 107 13.07 -14.73 5.97
C PHE A 107 13.36 -14.17 7.37
N GLU A 108 14.13 -14.89 8.18
CA GLU A 108 14.46 -14.46 9.53
C GLU A 108 15.29 -13.15 9.52
N LYS A 109 16.15 -12.96 8.51
CA LYS A 109 16.87 -11.70 8.34
C LYS A 109 15.90 -10.53 8.07
N TRP A 110 14.94 -10.70 7.14
CA TRP A 110 13.96 -9.67 6.82
C TRP A 110 13.10 -9.32 8.02
N LYS A 111 12.55 -10.34 8.69
CA LYS A 111 11.73 -10.19 9.90
C LYS A 111 12.51 -9.51 11.03
N ASN A 112 13.71 -10.01 11.35
CA ASN A 112 14.52 -9.46 12.43
C ASN A 112 14.95 -8.02 12.15
N THR A 113 15.26 -7.67 10.89
CA THR A 113 15.59 -6.30 10.51
C THR A 113 14.38 -5.39 10.72
N TRP A 114 13.17 -5.83 10.34
CA TRP A 114 11.95 -5.08 10.60
C TRP A 114 11.69 -4.91 12.09
N GLU A 115 11.63 -5.99 12.85
CA GLU A 115 11.29 -5.97 14.28
C GLU A 115 12.31 -5.19 15.12
N LYS A 116 13.57 -5.13 14.70
CA LYS A 116 14.61 -4.34 15.36
C LYS A 116 14.48 -2.84 15.10
N ASN A 117 14.04 -2.44 13.91
CA ASN A 117 14.21 -1.06 13.43
C ASN A 117 12.87 -0.35 13.15
N ALA A 118 11.76 -1.05 12.96
CA ALA A 118 10.48 -0.43 12.62
C ALA A 118 9.72 0.09 13.84
N VAL A 119 8.87 1.09 13.59
CA VAL A 119 7.88 1.61 14.55
C VAL A 119 6.45 1.21 14.18
N ILE A 120 6.24 0.57 13.03
CA ILE A 120 4.95 0.07 12.54
C ILE A 120 5.01 -1.43 12.29
N ASP A 121 3.86 -2.08 12.27
CA ASP A 121 3.76 -3.52 11.97
C ASP A 121 3.87 -3.80 10.46
N THR A 122 4.15 -5.05 10.11
CA THR A 122 4.19 -5.49 8.71
C THR A 122 3.59 -6.88 8.52
N ILE A 123 3.07 -7.12 7.33
CA ILE A 123 2.99 -8.44 6.70
C ILE A 123 3.94 -8.47 5.51
N PHE A 124 4.36 -9.67 5.09
CA PHE A 124 5.20 -9.79 3.90
C PHE A 124 4.44 -10.43 2.74
N HIS A 125 4.60 -9.83 1.55
CA HIS A 125 4.30 -10.44 0.28
C HIS A 125 5.59 -11.07 -0.28
N GLY A 126 5.51 -12.26 -0.81
CA GLY A 126 6.65 -12.92 -1.44
C GLY A 126 6.86 -12.41 -2.88
N GLY A 127 8.10 -12.12 -3.28
CA GLY A 127 8.46 -11.88 -4.68
C GLY A 127 8.46 -13.20 -5.46
N MET A 128 7.77 -13.26 -6.59
CA MET A 128 7.77 -14.43 -7.47
C MET A 128 8.76 -14.19 -8.60
N CYS A 129 10.02 -14.59 -8.38
CA CYS A 129 11.14 -14.26 -9.25
C CYS A 129 11.79 -15.48 -9.91
N SER A 130 11.47 -16.70 -9.49
CA SER A 130 12.06 -17.94 -10.03
C SER A 130 11.13 -19.15 -9.85
N GLU A 131 11.38 -20.22 -10.59
CA GLU A 131 10.65 -21.50 -10.45
C GLU A 131 10.69 -22.04 -9.01
N LYS A 132 11.78 -21.84 -8.28
CA LYS A 132 11.89 -22.25 -6.87
C LYS A 132 10.85 -21.58 -5.99
N ASN A 133 10.52 -20.30 -6.25
CA ASN A 133 9.50 -19.60 -5.48
C ASN A 133 8.12 -20.23 -5.68
N ILE A 134 7.83 -20.80 -6.85
CA ILE A 134 6.60 -21.54 -7.14
C ILE A 134 6.50 -22.80 -6.27
N ASP A 135 7.60 -23.55 -6.15
CA ASP A 135 7.66 -24.78 -5.34
C ASP A 135 7.50 -24.51 -3.84
N GLU A 136 7.98 -23.34 -3.37
CA GLU A 136 7.99 -22.94 -1.96
C GLU A 136 6.67 -22.35 -1.45
N VAL A 137 5.66 -22.10 -2.30
CA VAL A 137 4.43 -21.38 -1.93
C VAL A 137 3.75 -21.97 -0.68
N VAL A 138 3.52 -23.28 -0.66
CA VAL A 138 2.86 -23.95 0.48
C VAL A 138 3.76 -23.92 1.72
N THR A 139 5.04 -24.23 1.58
CA THR A 139 6.02 -24.20 2.68
C THR A 139 6.13 -22.81 3.30
N ASN A 140 6.10 -21.75 2.48
CA ASN A 140 6.18 -20.37 2.95
C ASN A 140 4.90 -19.96 3.70
N ALA A 141 3.73 -20.45 3.25
CA ALA A 141 2.49 -20.23 3.97
C ALA A 141 2.49 -20.92 5.34
N GLU A 142 2.96 -22.18 5.41
CA GLU A 142 3.02 -22.95 6.65
C GLU A 142 4.05 -22.42 7.64
N ARG A 143 5.27 -22.13 7.17
CA ARG A 143 6.38 -21.74 8.03
C ARG A 143 6.35 -20.26 8.44
N TYR A 144 6.00 -19.42 7.47
CA TYR A 144 6.18 -17.98 7.61
C TYR A 144 4.87 -17.18 7.57
N GLY A 145 3.75 -17.78 7.18
CA GLY A 145 2.49 -17.08 7.00
C GLY A 145 2.51 -16.14 5.79
N ILE A 146 3.35 -16.41 4.77
CA ILE A 146 3.33 -15.69 3.49
C ILE A 146 2.32 -16.38 2.59
N THR A 147 1.22 -15.70 2.25
CA THR A 147 0.12 -16.24 1.44
C THR A 147 -0.17 -15.45 0.18
N SER A 148 0.52 -14.33 -0.04
CA SER A 148 0.38 -13.48 -1.22
C SER A 148 1.72 -13.31 -1.91
N TYR A 149 1.71 -13.30 -3.26
CA TYR A 149 2.91 -13.38 -4.06
C TYR A 149 2.85 -12.43 -5.25
N LYS A 150 3.89 -11.58 -5.39
CA LYS A 150 4.00 -10.55 -6.43
C LYS A 150 4.67 -11.08 -7.69
N PHE A 151 3.97 -10.95 -8.79
CA PHE A 151 4.48 -11.12 -10.16
C PHE A 151 4.67 -9.75 -10.79
N LEU A 152 5.81 -9.56 -11.44
CA LEU A 152 6.09 -8.41 -12.27
C LEU A 152 6.00 -8.86 -13.74
N MET A 153 4.87 -8.60 -14.40
CA MET A 153 4.66 -9.02 -15.80
C MET A 153 5.56 -8.24 -16.76
N THR A 154 6.19 -7.16 -16.28
CA THR A 154 7.27 -6.45 -16.96
C THR A 154 8.63 -7.12 -16.83
N CYS A 155 8.77 -8.19 -16.03
CA CYS A 155 10.04 -8.82 -15.74
C CYS A 155 10.57 -9.60 -16.94
N LYS A 156 11.29 -8.89 -17.83
CA LYS A 156 11.97 -9.43 -19.02
C LYS A 156 13.16 -8.56 -19.41
N GLY A 157 14.22 -9.16 -19.89
CA GLY A 157 15.40 -8.44 -20.36
C GLY A 157 16.07 -7.61 -19.26
N GLU A 158 16.22 -6.30 -19.46
CA GLU A 158 16.89 -5.42 -18.50
C GLU A 158 16.06 -5.22 -17.21
N GLU A 159 14.74 -5.20 -17.29
CA GLU A 159 13.89 -5.10 -16.08
C GLU A 159 14.02 -6.34 -15.19
N ALA A 160 14.15 -7.54 -15.76
CA ALA A 160 14.39 -8.75 -15.00
C ALA A 160 15.68 -8.68 -14.18
N LYS A 161 16.73 -8.06 -14.71
CA LYS A 161 18.02 -7.88 -14.00
C LYS A 161 17.87 -6.95 -12.78
N ILE A 162 17.03 -5.91 -12.89
CA ILE A 162 16.82 -4.95 -11.79
C ILE A 162 16.11 -5.63 -10.61
N VAL A 163 15.12 -6.47 -10.90
CA VAL A 163 14.33 -7.15 -9.85
C VAL A 163 14.92 -8.49 -9.40
N GLY A 164 16.02 -8.92 -10.02
CA GLY A 164 16.72 -10.15 -9.64
C GLY A 164 16.01 -11.45 -10.05
N GLY A 165 15.11 -11.37 -11.07
CA GLY A 165 14.23 -12.47 -11.44
C GLY A 165 14.48 -13.06 -12.83
N ASP A 166 13.82 -14.20 -13.09
CA ASP A 166 13.69 -14.82 -14.39
C ASP A 166 12.59 -14.13 -15.22
N THR A 167 12.42 -14.54 -16.47
CA THR A 167 11.37 -14.01 -17.34
C THR A 167 9.98 -14.43 -16.83
N CYS A 168 9.10 -13.45 -16.61
CA CYS A 168 7.71 -13.67 -16.22
C CYS A 168 6.83 -13.86 -17.46
N ASP A 169 6.86 -15.05 -18.05
CA ASP A 169 6.00 -15.43 -19.18
C ASP A 169 4.69 -16.10 -18.74
N ASP A 170 3.83 -16.46 -19.70
CA ASP A 170 2.52 -17.08 -19.41
C ASP A 170 2.65 -18.43 -18.70
N GLY A 171 3.69 -19.22 -19.00
CA GLY A 171 3.95 -20.50 -18.37
C GLY A 171 4.30 -20.32 -16.89
N PHE A 172 5.16 -19.37 -16.60
CA PHE A 172 5.53 -18.99 -15.23
C PHE A 172 4.33 -18.46 -14.43
N LEU A 173 3.56 -17.54 -15.02
CA LEU A 173 2.32 -17.03 -14.40
C LEU A 173 1.33 -18.15 -14.10
N TYR A 174 1.05 -19.02 -15.08
CA TYR A 174 0.14 -20.15 -14.92
C TYR A 174 0.57 -21.08 -13.79
N SER A 175 1.84 -21.46 -13.77
CA SER A 175 2.41 -22.37 -12.76
C SER A 175 2.36 -21.72 -11.36
N GLY A 176 2.70 -20.45 -11.25
CA GLY A 176 2.63 -19.70 -10.01
C GLY A 176 1.21 -19.55 -9.49
N PHE A 177 0.25 -19.16 -10.34
CA PHE A 177 -1.17 -19.06 -9.96
C PHE A 177 -1.73 -20.39 -9.48
N LYS A 178 -1.41 -21.48 -10.20
CA LYS A 178 -1.82 -22.84 -9.82
C LYS A 178 -1.22 -23.27 -8.48
N SER A 179 0.01 -22.88 -8.18
CA SER A 179 0.63 -23.15 -6.87
C SER A 179 -0.03 -22.35 -5.75
N ILE A 180 -0.33 -21.06 -5.98
CA ILE A 180 -1.00 -20.18 -5.02
C ILE A 180 -2.45 -20.62 -4.78
N ALA A 181 -3.17 -21.08 -5.81
CA ALA A 181 -4.54 -21.58 -5.69
C ALA A 181 -4.66 -22.76 -4.69
N ARG A 182 -3.57 -23.50 -4.42
CA ARG A 182 -3.53 -24.55 -3.38
C ARG A 182 -3.74 -24.01 -1.96
N LEU A 183 -3.57 -22.71 -1.75
CA LEU A 183 -3.82 -22.05 -0.46
C LEU A 183 -5.31 -21.69 -0.28
N GLY A 184 -6.17 -21.99 -1.28
CA GLY A 184 -7.59 -21.67 -1.26
C GLY A 184 -7.83 -20.14 -1.27
N ASP A 185 -8.83 -19.70 -0.53
CA ASP A 185 -9.22 -18.29 -0.40
C ASP A 185 -8.16 -17.40 0.26
N LYS A 186 -7.18 -18.00 0.92
CA LYS A 186 -6.06 -17.29 1.57
C LYS A 186 -4.89 -17.02 0.64
N GLY A 187 -4.79 -17.74 -0.47
CA GLY A 187 -3.80 -17.50 -1.51
C GLY A 187 -4.13 -16.26 -2.32
N LEU A 188 -3.13 -15.46 -2.69
CA LEU A 188 -3.35 -14.24 -3.47
C LEU A 188 -2.21 -14.00 -4.44
N ALA A 189 -2.48 -14.11 -5.74
CA ALA A 189 -1.55 -13.72 -6.79
C ALA A 189 -1.66 -12.20 -7.01
N MET A 190 -0.54 -11.49 -6.98
CA MET A 190 -0.48 -10.04 -7.12
C MET A 190 0.26 -9.70 -8.40
N CYS A 191 -0.33 -8.89 -9.29
CA CYS A 191 0.25 -8.60 -10.60
C CYS A 191 0.46 -7.11 -10.85
N HIS A 192 1.71 -6.74 -11.16
CA HIS A 192 2.00 -5.53 -11.92
C HIS A 192 1.74 -5.84 -13.39
N ALA A 193 0.66 -5.30 -13.94
CA ALA A 193 0.14 -5.66 -15.25
C ALA A 193 0.47 -4.59 -16.30
N GLU A 194 1.61 -4.72 -16.97
CA GLU A 194 2.00 -3.93 -18.15
C GLU A 194 2.74 -4.84 -19.15
N ASN A 195 2.35 -4.79 -20.42
CA ASN A 195 2.91 -5.65 -21.45
C ASN A 195 4.29 -5.21 -21.92
N ILE A 196 5.34 -5.83 -21.38
CA ILE A 196 6.74 -5.46 -21.65
C ILE A 196 7.15 -5.73 -23.10
N ASP A 197 6.57 -6.73 -23.77
CA ASP A 197 6.91 -7.04 -25.16
C ASP A 197 6.53 -5.90 -26.10
N ILE A 198 5.43 -5.23 -25.82
CA ILE A 198 4.96 -4.06 -26.56
C ILE A 198 5.75 -2.82 -26.13
N ILE A 199 5.88 -2.58 -24.82
CA ILE A 199 6.63 -1.44 -24.28
C ILE A 199 8.05 -1.41 -24.86
N SER A 200 8.73 -2.57 -24.93
CA SER A 200 10.08 -2.67 -25.49
C SER A 200 10.20 -2.27 -26.97
N ARG A 201 9.09 -2.22 -27.70
CA ARG A 201 9.03 -1.76 -29.09
C ARG A 201 8.72 -0.28 -29.21
N ILE A 202 7.90 0.27 -28.33
CA ILE A 202 7.47 1.67 -28.33
C ILE A 202 8.54 2.59 -27.73
N LEU A 203 9.05 2.24 -26.54
CA LEU A 203 9.97 3.04 -25.74
C LEU A 203 11.19 3.56 -26.50
N PRO A 204 11.92 2.76 -27.32
CA PRO A 204 13.07 3.28 -28.07
C PRO A 204 12.72 4.39 -29.06
N THR A 205 11.54 4.33 -29.67
CA THR A 205 11.07 5.35 -30.63
C THR A 205 10.75 6.64 -29.90
N VAL A 206 9.99 6.59 -28.81
CA VAL A 206 9.64 7.77 -27.99
C VAL A 206 10.91 8.41 -27.41
N ARG A 207 11.81 7.59 -26.85
CA ARG A 207 13.09 8.09 -26.32
C ARG A 207 13.92 8.81 -27.38
N LYS A 208 13.97 8.28 -28.62
CA LYS A 208 14.68 8.90 -29.74
C LYS A 208 14.06 10.24 -30.15
N ALA A 209 12.76 10.43 -29.94
CA ALA A 209 12.08 11.70 -30.18
C ALA A 209 12.52 12.82 -29.22
N GLY A 210 13.15 12.47 -28.09
CA GLY A 210 13.81 13.42 -27.17
C GLY A 210 12.92 14.02 -26.09
N GLY A 211 11.68 13.56 -25.92
CA GLY A 211 10.81 14.00 -24.82
C GLY A 211 11.40 13.68 -23.44
N GLN A 212 11.23 14.60 -22.48
CA GLN A 212 11.80 14.51 -21.11
C GLN A 212 10.74 14.77 -20.02
N ASP A 213 9.48 14.80 -20.39
CA ASP A 213 8.34 15.07 -19.53
C ASP A 213 7.51 13.80 -19.24
N LEU A 214 6.51 13.94 -18.39
CA LEU A 214 5.62 12.85 -18.03
C LEU A 214 4.77 12.35 -19.20
N ALA A 215 4.45 13.22 -20.16
CA ALA A 215 3.72 12.85 -21.36
C ALA A 215 4.53 11.89 -22.23
N ALA A 216 5.84 12.15 -22.40
CA ALA A 216 6.74 11.25 -23.13
C ALA A 216 6.88 9.89 -22.42
N TRP A 217 6.87 9.86 -21.08
CA TRP A 217 6.87 8.60 -20.33
C TRP A 217 5.56 7.83 -20.50
N ALA A 218 4.41 8.53 -20.49
CA ALA A 218 3.11 7.94 -20.74
C ALA A 218 2.98 7.40 -22.19
N GLU A 219 3.52 8.12 -23.18
CA GLU A 219 3.57 7.66 -24.58
C GLU A 219 4.42 6.38 -24.73
N ALA A 220 5.53 6.28 -24.01
CA ALA A 220 6.40 5.10 -24.03
C ALA A 220 5.74 3.84 -23.42
N ARG A 221 4.72 4.04 -22.57
CA ARG A 221 3.98 2.98 -21.86
C ARG A 221 2.46 3.27 -21.93
N PRO A 222 1.83 3.13 -23.11
CA PRO A 222 0.43 3.51 -23.33
C PRO A 222 -0.54 2.74 -22.41
N GLY A 223 -1.70 3.34 -22.07
CA GLY A 223 -2.67 2.77 -21.14
C GLY A 223 -3.18 1.39 -21.54
N TRP A 224 -3.45 1.18 -22.80
CA TRP A 224 -3.96 -0.10 -23.29
C TRP A 224 -2.99 -1.30 -23.11
N VAL A 225 -1.68 -1.06 -22.87
CA VAL A 225 -0.76 -2.16 -22.51
C VAL A 225 -0.97 -2.67 -21.10
N GLU A 226 -1.51 -1.82 -20.19
CA GLU A 226 -1.99 -2.22 -18.88
C GLU A 226 -3.24 -3.10 -19.04
N THR A 227 -4.25 -2.63 -19.80
CA THR A 227 -5.50 -3.38 -20.04
C THR A 227 -5.24 -4.77 -20.61
N LEU A 228 -4.31 -4.87 -21.56
CA LEU A 228 -3.97 -6.15 -22.19
C LEU A 228 -3.48 -7.17 -21.14
N ASP A 229 -2.58 -6.75 -20.26
CA ASP A 229 -2.03 -7.65 -19.23
C ASP A 229 -2.98 -7.86 -18.05
N VAL A 230 -3.87 -6.90 -17.76
CA VAL A 230 -5.00 -7.08 -16.83
C VAL A 230 -5.92 -8.23 -17.33
N ILE A 231 -6.36 -8.19 -18.59
CA ILE A 231 -7.18 -9.26 -19.18
C ILE A 231 -6.45 -10.59 -19.17
N ARG A 232 -5.17 -10.61 -19.45
CA ARG A 232 -4.31 -11.79 -19.44
C ARG A 232 -4.23 -12.40 -18.04
N ALA A 233 -3.98 -11.58 -16.99
CA ALA A 233 -3.95 -12.03 -15.60
C ALA A 233 -5.32 -12.56 -15.14
N ILE A 234 -6.43 -11.87 -15.47
CA ILE A 234 -7.80 -12.31 -15.17
C ILE A 234 -8.09 -13.65 -15.83
N SER A 235 -7.67 -13.85 -17.07
CA SER A 235 -7.88 -15.11 -17.79
C SER A 235 -7.16 -16.28 -17.11
N LEU A 236 -5.93 -16.06 -16.64
CA LEU A 236 -5.17 -17.07 -15.89
C LEU A 236 -5.79 -17.33 -14.51
N ALA A 237 -6.22 -16.30 -13.80
CA ALA A 237 -6.90 -16.43 -12.51
C ALA A 237 -8.18 -17.26 -12.63
N ARG A 238 -8.97 -17.04 -13.69
CA ARG A 238 -10.18 -17.79 -13.97
C ARG A 238 -9.93 -19.28 -14.17
N VAL A 239 -8.92 -19.67 -14.97
CA VAL A 239 -8.66 -21.09 -15.29
C VAL A 239 -7.93 -21.82 -14.18
N THR A 240 -7.26 -21.10 -13.29
CA THR A 240 -6.54 -21.69 -12.13
C THR A 240 -7.33 -21.58 -10.83
N GLU A 241 -8.46 -20.87 -10.85
CA GLU A 241 -9.27 -20.54 -9.67
C GLU A 241 -8.44 -19.81 -8.57
N CYS A 242 -7.37 -19.13 -8.98
CA CYS A 242 -6.49 -18.40 -8.07
C CYS A 242 -7.08 -17.01 -7.76
N PRO A 243 -7.22 -16.62 -6.49
CA PRO A 243 -7.54 -15.23 -6.15
C PRO A 243 -6.48 -14.28 -6.69
N LEU A 244 -6.92 -13.21 -7.35
CA LEU A 244 -6.07 -12.24 -8.04
C LEU A 244 -6.17 -10.86 -7.42
N TYR A 245 -5.03 -10.21 -7.25
CA TYR A 245 -4.91 -8.82 -6.86
C TYR A 245 -4.12 -8.05 -7.93
N LEU A 246 -4.80 -7.11 -8.58
CA LEU A 246 -4.22 -6.22 -9.58
C LEU A 246 -3.79 -4.93 -8.88
N VAL A 247 -2.49 -4.68 -8.82
CA VAL A 247 -1.91 -3.54 -8.08
C VAL A 247 -1.90 -2.27 -8.93
N HIS A 248 -2.02 -1.10 -8.30
CA HIS A 248 -1.88 0.24 -8.89
C HIS A 248 -2.58 0.44 -10.26
N ILE A 249 -3.77 -0.11 -10.41
CA ILE A 249 -4.59 0.05 -11.63
C ILE A 249 -5.12 1.47 -11.73
N HIS A 250 -5.12 2.02 -12.95
CA HIS A 250 -5.59 3.40 -13.15
C HIS A 250 -6.08 3.74 -14.57
N TYR A 251 -6.02 2.81 -15.51
CA TYR A 251 -6.52 3.06 -16.87
C TYR A 251 -7.99 2.62 -17.00
N PRO A 252 -8.90 3.46 -17.57
CA PRO A 252 -10.35 3.19 -17.55
C PRO A 252 -10.74 1.83 -18.14
N GLU A 253 -10.18 1.43 -19.28
CA GLU A 253 -10.51 0.14 -19.89
C GLU A 253 -10.00 -1.05 -19.06
N SER A 254 -8.99 -0.84 -18.19
CA SER A 254 -8.57 -1.85 -17.22
C SER A 254 -9.62 -1.98 -16.10
N LEU A 255 -10.19 -0.86 -15.66
CA LEU A 255 -11.29 -0.86 -14.67
C LEU A 255 -12.53 -1.56 -15.21
N ASP A 256 -12.90 -1.30 -16.46
CA ASP A 256 -14.02 -1.98 -17.13
C ASP A 256 -13.80 -3.50 -17.17
N ALA A 257 -12.61 -3.94 -17.58
CA ALA A 257 -12.27 -5.36 -17.63
C ALA A 257 -12.31 -6.02 -16.25
N ILE A 258 -11.95 -5.32 -15.19
CA ILE A 258 -12.00 -5.80 -13.80
C ILE A 258 -13.45 -5.90 -13.34
N ALA A 259 -14.26 -4.86 -13.55
CA ALA A 259 -15.69 -4.85 -13.22
C ALA A 259 -16.45 -6.00 -13.90
N ASP A 260 -16.18 -6.24 -15.18
CA ASP A 260 -16.76 -7.35 -15.94
C ASP A 260 -16.35 -8.71 -15.35
N ALA A 261 -15.10 -8.88 -14.96
CA ALA A 261 -14.61 -10.11 -14.35
C ALA A 261 -15.25 -10.35 -12.98
N GLN A 262 -15.37 -9.31 -12.15
CA GLN A 262 -16.04 -9.35 -10.84
C GLN A 262 -17.52 -9.73 -11.01
N ALA A 263 -18.23 -9.12 -11.97
CA ALA A 263 -19.62 -9.45 -12.30
C ALA A 263 -19.81 -10.92 -12.77
N GLN A 264 -18.76 -11.51 -13.37
CA GLN A 264 -18.72 -12.91 -13.77
C GLN A 264 -18.27 -13.86 -12.63
N GLY A 265 -18.05 -13.36 -11.42
CA GLY A 265 -17.65 -14.14 -10.25
C GLY A 265 -16.17 -14.56 -10.20
N VAL A 266 -15.30 -13.92 -10.99
CA VAL A 266 -13.85 -14.10 -10.83
C VAL A 266 -13.42 -13.43 -9.54
N ASN A 267 -12.66 -14.14 -8.70
CA ASN A 267 -12.12 -13.57 -7.46
C ASN A 267 -10.95 -12.64 -7.79
N VAL A 268 -11.26 -11.42 -8.18
CA VAL A 268 -10.28 -10.37 -8.50
C VAL A 268 -10.57 -9.11 -7.70
N VAL A 269 -9.52 -8.56 -7.09
CA VAL A 269 -9.51 -7.27 -6.39
C VAL A 269 -8.51 -6.34 -7.07
N ALA A 270 -8.81 -5.04 -7.07
CA ALA A 270 -7.95 -4.01 -7.62
C ALA A 270 -7.58 -2.97 -6.56
N GLU A 271 -6.37 -2.48 -6.69
CA GLU A 271 -5.82 -1.35 -5.96
C GLU A 271 -5.54 -0.20 -6.91
N THR A 272 -5.67 1.02 -6.40
CA THR A 272 -5.06 2.21 -6.99
C THR A 272 -4.22 2.96 -5.95
N CYS A 273 -3.60 4.07 -6.38
CA CYS A 273 -2.76 4.87 -5.50
C CYS A 273 -3.13 6.35 -5.58
N PRO A 274 -2.90 7.16 -4.51
CA PRO A 274 -3.24 8.58 -4.52
C PRO A 274 -2.64 9.34 -5.69
N GLN A 275 -1.40 9.02 -6.10
CA GLN A 275 -0.76 9.68 -7.23
C GLN A 275 -1.54 9.54 -8.54
N TYR A 276 -2.18 8.41 -8.77
CA TYR A 276 -3.03 8.20 -9.96
C TYR A 276 -4.41 8.88 -9.85
N MET A 277 -4.85 9.17 -8.63
CA MET A 277 -6.15 9.81 -8.40
C MET A 277 -6.11 11.33 -8.48
N VAL A 278 -4.90 11.94 -8.30
CA VAL A 278 -4.79 13.40 -8.18
C VAL A 278 -3.72 14.03 -9.05
N LEU A 279 -2.77 13.25 -9.58
CA LEU A 279 -1.74 13.69 -10.52
C LEU A 279 -2.04 13.11 -11.92
N ASN A 280 -1.51 13.77 -12.96
CA ASN A 280 -1.65 13.32 -14.35
C ASN A 280 -0.42 13.70 -15.16
N SER A 281 -0.38 13.29 -16.42
CA SER A 281 0.75 13.55 -17.33
C SER A 281 0.99 15.04 -17.63
N ALA A 282 0.01 15.91 -17.39
CA ALA A 282 0.13 17.37 -17.51
C ALA A 282 0.49 18.05 -16.17
N SER A 283 0.65 17.31 -15.08
CA SER A 283 1.06 17.85 -13.78
C SER A 283 2.44 18.50 -13.90
N ASN A 284 2.60 19.68 -13.27
CA ASN A 284 3.86 20.44 -13.31
C ASN A 284 4.90 19.80 -12.35
N ILE A 285 5.35 18.59 -12.70
CA ILE A 285 6.38 17.83 -11.99
C ILE A 285 7.54 17.60 -12.97
N PRO A 286 8.79 17.88 -12.62
CA PRO A 286 9.94 17.52 -13.45
C PRO A 286 9.92 16.03 -13.81
N GLY A 287 10.14 15.69 -15.08
CA GLY A 287 10.03 14.31 -15.58
C GLY A 287 10.71 13.26 -14.71
N PRO A 288 11.99 13.44 -14.30
CA PRO A 288 12.66 12.50 -13.41
C PRO A 288 11.94 12.29 -12.07
N LEU A 289 11.31 13.33 -11.50
CA LEU A 289 10.65 13.26 -10.18
C LEU A 289 9.26 12.64 -10.24
N GLY A 290 8.60 12.69 -11.39
CA GLY A 290 7.26 12.10 -11.57
C GLY A 290 7.27 10.74 -12.29
N LYS A 291 8.44 10.16 -12.55
CA LYS A 291 8.55 8.86 -13.23
C LYS A 291 8.13 7.72 -12.32
N ILE A 292 6.99 7.11 -12.62
CA ILE A 292 6.45 5.92 -11.94
C ILE A 292 6.03 4.88 -12.98
N ASN A 293 5.86 3.63 -12.57
CA ASN A 293 5.35 2.54 -13.39
C ASN A 293 4.13 1.90 -12.71
N PRO A 294 2.96 1.89 -13.39
CA PRO A 294 2.65 2.52 -14.67
C PRO A 294 2.78 4.05 -14.64
N PRO A 295 2.89 4.74 -15.79
CA PRO A 295 3.02 6.21 -15.85
C PRO A 295 1.75 6.95 -15.41
N LEU A 296 1.90 8.18 -14.91
CA LEU A 296 0.77 9.12 -14.83
C LEU A 296 0.17 9.35 -16.22
N ARG A 297 -1.16 9.33 -16.33
CA ARG A 297 -1.91 9.44 -17.58
C ARG A 297 -2.76 10.71 -17.63
N ASP A 298 -3.70 10.80 -18.56
CA ASP A 298 -4.58 11.96 -18.70
C ASP A 298 -5.50 12.15 -17.48
N ALA A 299 -5.96 13.37 -17.28
CA ALA A 299 -6.81 13.75 -16.15
C ALA A 299 -8.15 12.98 -16.09
N SER A 300 -8.66 12.49 -17.23
CA SER A 300 -9.84 11.62 -17.29
C SER A 300 -9.66 10.33 -16.48
N CYS A 301 -8.45 9.81 -16.37
CA CYS A 301 -8.15 8.64 -15.56
C CYS A 301 -8.33 8.92 -14.06
N ASN A 302 -8.06 10.16 -13.61
CA ASN A 302 -8.24 10.54 -12.21
C ASN A 302 -9.71 10.42 -11.78
N GLU A 303 -10.65 10.93 -12.57
CA GLU A 303 -12.10 10.90 -12.24
C GLU A 303 -12.64 9.46 -12.28
N ALA A 304 -12.24 8.64 -13.26
CA ALA A 304 -12.62 7.23 -13.33
C ALA A 304 -12.24 6.45 -12.07
N LEU A 305 -11.10 6.78 -11.45
CA LEU A 305 -10.66 6.14 -10.21
C LEU A 305 -11.53 6.51 -9.01
N TRP A 306 -11.98 7.77 -8.90
CA TRP A 306 -12.90 8.16 -7.83
C TRP A 306 -14.25 7.46 -7.97
N GLU A 307 -14.73 7.27 -9.19
CA GLU A 307 -15.94 6.47 -9.47
C GLU A 307 -15.74 5.01 -9.09
N ALA A 308 -14.63 4.39 -9.54
CA ALA A 308 -14.31 2.99 -9.27
C ALA A 308 -14.10 2.66 -7.78
N ILE A 309 -13.66 3.61 -6.96
CA ILE A 309 -13.62 3.46 -5.49
C ILE A 309 -15.03 3.48 -4.90
N ASN A 310 -15.89 4.37 -5.39
CA ASN A 310 -17.24 4.52 -4.85
C ASN A 310 -18.13 3.32 -5.19
N ASP A 311 -18.01 2.75 -6.40
CA ASP A 311 -18.79 1.59 -6.84
C ASP A 311 -18.19 0.24 -6.37
N GLY A 312 -16.92 0.23 -5.93
CA GLY A 312 -16.24 -0.95 -5.38
C GLY A 312 -15.44 -1.76 -6.39
N THR A 313 -15.34 -1.34 -7.65
CA THR A 313 -14.43 -1.94 -8.65
C THR A 313 -12.99 -1.90 -8.16
N VAL A 314 -12.55 -0.75 -7.63
CA VAL A 314 -11.31 -0.61 -6.87
C VAL A 314 -11.61 -0.78 -5.39
N LEU A 315 -11.06 -1.82 -4.78
CA LEU A 315 -11.41 -2.24 -3.44
C LEU A 315 -10.65 -1.45 -2.35
N PHE A 316 -9.41 -1.01 -2.64
CA PHE A 316 -8.57 -0.30 -1.69
C PHE A 316 -7.50 0.56 -2.36
N VAL A 317 -6.88 1.41 -1.56
CA VAL A 317 -5.85 2.37 -1.98
C VAL A 317 -4.56 2.08 -1.22
N GLY A 318 -3.46 1.94 -1.94
CA GLY A 318 -2.11 1.79 -1.42
C GLY A 318 -1.20 2.95 -1.80
N SER A 319 -0.05 3.07 -1.14
CA SER A 319 0.89 4.15 -1.47
C SER A 319 1.77 3.83 -2.68
N ASP A 320 2.04 2.55 -2.94
CA ASP A 320 3.12 2.10 -3.82
C ASP A 320 4.45 2.80 -3.47
N HIS A 321 4.68 2.96 -2.16
CA HIS A 321 5.88 3.65 -1.69
C HIS A 321 7.14 2.92 -2.12
N CYS A 322 8.02 3.67 -2.76
CA CYS A 322 9.32 3.19 -3.18
C CYS A 322 10.38 4.26 -2.92
N SER A 323 11.30 3.95 -2.01
CA SER A 323 12.38 4.87 -1.63
C SER A 323 13.42 5.00 -2.72
N THR A 324 13.56 6.20 -3.29
CA THR A 324 14.56 6.49 -4.31
C THR A 324 15.11 7.90 -4.14
N THR A 325 16.38 8.10 -4.52
CA THR A 325 17.02 9.41 -4.61
C THR A 325 17.02 9.86 -6.07
N ARG A 326 16.43 11.01 -6.36
CA ARG A 326 16.22 11.46 -7.76
C ARG A 326 16.63 12.88 -8.07
N SER A 327 16.93 13.71 -7.08
CA SER A 327 17.34 15.09 -7.31
C SER A 327 18.57 15.21 -8.23
N MET A 328 19.39 14.15 -8.29
CA MET A 328 20.60 14.06 -9.11
C MET A 328 20.40 13.26 -10.42
N ALA A 329 19.18 12.78 -10.72
CA ALA A 329 18.93 12.08 -11.96
C ALA A 329 19.07 13.03 -13.15
N PRO A 330 19.93 12.73 -14.15
CA PRO A 330 20.25 13.67 -15.22
C PRO A 330 19.07 13.85 -16.21
N ASP A 331 18.24 12.84 -16.36
CA ASP A 331 17.11 12.86 -17.29
C ASP A 331 16.01 11.86 -16.88
N LEU A 332 14.84 11.97 -17.54
CA LEU A 332 13.70 11.09 -17.37
C LEU A 332 14.07 9.60 -17.58
N TRP A 333 14.89 9.32 -18.58
CA TRP A 333 15.14 7.96 -19.06
C TRP A 333 16.04 7.16 -18.09
N SER A 334 16.99 7.85 -17.45
CA SER A 334 17.94 7.27 -16.50
C SER A 334 17.42 7.21 -15.06
N ALA A 335 16.39 8.02 -14.71
CA ALA A 335 15.79 8.00 -13.39
C ALA A 335 15.16 6.62 -13.09
N PRO A 336 15.34 6.04 -11.89
CA PRO A 336 14.62 4.83 -11.49
C PRO A 336 13.12 5.13 -11.36
N PRO A 337 12.18 4.23 -11.72
CA PRO A 337 10.77 4.43 -11.47
C PRO A 337 10.42 4.22 -9.99
N GLY A 338 9.33 4.81 -9.51
CA GLY A 338 8.79 4.70 -8.15
C GLY A 338 8.50 6.06 -7.54
N SER A 339 7.91 6.13 -6.37
CA SER A 339 7.56 7.38 -5.70
C SER A 339 7.49 7.22 -4.18
N PRO A 340 8.00 8.17 -3.38
CA PRO A 340 7.69 8.20 -1.96
C PRO A 340 6.22 8.59 -1.77
N GLY A 341 5.44 7.81 -1.02
CA GLY A 341 3.99 8.01 -0.89
C GLY A 341 3.41 7.71 0.49
N VAL A 342 4.08 6.88 1.31
CA VAL A 342 3.48 6.34 2.53
C VAL A 342 3.12 7.39 3.58
N GLU A 343 3.87 8.48 3.71
CA GLU A 343 3.54 9.59 4.62
C GLU A 343 2.38 10.45 4.12
N THR A 344 2.16 10.48 2.79
CA THR A 344 1.13 11.33 2.15
C THR A 344 -0.14 10.59 1.80
N LEU A 345 -0.18 9.26 1.91
CA LEU A 345 -1.33 8.42 1.56
C LEU A 345 -2.63 8.95 2.22
N LEU A 346 -2.71 8.93 3.54
CA LEU A 346 -3.90 9.40 4.26
C LEU A 346 -4.15 10.91 4.08
N PRO A 347 -3.15 11.81 4.20
CA PRO A 347 -3.35 13.25 3.98
C PRO A 347 -3.93 13.60 2.60
N ILE A 348 -3.45 13.00 1.53
CA ILE A 348 -4.00 13.25 0.18
C ILE A 348 -5.45 12.74 0.09
N MET A 349 -5.75 11.56 0.61
CA MET A 349 -7.11 11.01 0.60
C MET A 349 -8.08 11.81 1.47
N LEU A 350 -7.62 12.40 2.57
CA LEU A 350 -8.41 13.34 3.38
C LEU A 350 -8.68 14.64 2.62
N SER A 351 -7.65 15.24 2.03
CA SER A 351 -7.75 16.52 1.34
C SER A 351 -8.57 16.42 0.06
N GLU A 352 -8.16 15.51 -0.83
CA GLU A 352 -8.70 15.40 -2.16
C GLU A 352 -9.97 14.54 -2.24
N GLY A 353 -10.11 13.58 -1.33
CA GLY A 353 -11.27 12.72 -1.24
C GLY A 353 -12.34 13.28 -0.33
N VAL A 354 -12.10 13.27 0.99
CA VAL A 354 -13.11 13.60 1.99
C VAL A 354 -13.45 15.10 1.99
N ASN A 355 -12.47 15.98 2.10
CA ASN A 355 -12.70 17.42 2.18
C ASN A 355 -13.25 18.03 0.89
N LYS A 356 -13.03 17.37 -0.27
CA LYS A 356 -13.67 17.75 -1.54
C LYS A 356 -14.99 17.02 -1.80
N GLY A 357 -15.43 16.16 -0.88
CA GLY A 357 -16.71 15.46 -0.97
C GLY A 357 -16.77 14.36 -2.04
N ARG A 358 -15.64 13.85 -2.51
CA ARG A 358 -15.56 12.75 -3.48
C ARG A 358 -15.83 11.39 -2.85
N ILE A 359 -15.44 11.22 -1.57
CA ILE A 359 -15.71 10.04 -0.74
C ILE A 359 -16.13 10.47 0.66
N THR A 360 -16.83 9.59 1.40
CA THR A 360 -17.14 9.81 2.81
C THR A 360 -15.99 9.36 3.72
N MET A 361 -16.05 9.70 5.01
CA MET A 361 -15.09 9.20 6.02
C MET A 361 -15.20 7.69 6.20
N GLU A 362 -16.40 7.13 6.09
CA GLU A 362 -16.63 5.68 6.14
C GLU A 362 -15.94 4.97 4.96
N LYS A 363 -16.10 5.53 3.73
CA LYS A 363 -15.42 5.01 2.54
C LYS A 363 -13.91 5.13 2.66
N LEU A 364 -13.39 6.24 3.23
CA LEU A 364 -11.96 6.39 3.51
C LEU A 364 -11.43 5.25 4.40
N VAL A 365 -12.13 4.96 5.52
CA VAL A 365 -11.77 3.87 6.44
C VAL A 365 -11.86 2.51 5.74
N GLU A 366 -12.89 2.34 4.92
CA GLU A 366 -13.07 1.12 4.13
C GLU A 366 -11.86 0.84 3.24
N VAL A 367 -11.44 1.83 2.43
CA VAL A 367 -10.41 1.63 1.39
C VAL A 367 -8.96 1.77 1.90
N LEU A 368 -8.72 2.40 3.05
CA LEU A 368 -7.37 2.56 3.60
C LEU A 368 -7.04 1.58 4.75
N SER A 369 -8.04 0.92 5.32
CA SER A 369 -7.81 0.09 6.51
C SER A 369 -8.58 -1.23 6.47
N THR A 370 -9.91 -1.18 6.39
CA THR A 370 -10.75 -2.36 6.63
C THR A 370 -10.66 -3.38 5.51
N ASN A 371 -10.77 -2.96 4.25
CA ASN A 371 -10.71 -3.87 3.10
C ASN A 371 -9.32 -4.48 2.96
N ASN A 372 -8.26 -3.67 3.16
CA ASN A 372 -6.87 -4.14 3.16
C ASN A 372 -6.68 -5.25 4.20
N ALA A 373 -7.12 -5.01 5.43
CA ALA A 373 -7.02 -6.00 6.50
C ALA A 373 -7.84 -7.28 6.22
N LYS A 374 -9.01 -7.18 5.58
CA LYS A 374 -9.84 -8.33 5.19
C LYS A 374 -9.17 -9.17 4.12
N VAL A 375 -8.69 -8.53 3.03
CA VAL A 375 -8.04 -9.23 1.90
C VAL A 375 -6.78 -9.96 2.35
N PHE A 376 -6.05 -9.37 3.29
CA PHE A 376 -4.84 -10.02 3.82
C PHE A 376 -5.07 -10.89 5.06
N HIS A 377 -6.32 -11.16 5.43
CA HIS A 377 -6.69 -12.06 6.54
C HIS A 377 -6.10 -11.65 7.90
N ILE A 378 -5.94 -10.35 8.13
CA ILE A 378 -5.54 -9.79 9.43
C ILE A 378 -6.67 -9.00 10.12
N TYR A 379 -7.85 -8.95 9.49
CA TYR A 379 -9.07 -8.40 10.10
C TYR A 379 -9.69 -9.45 11.06
N PRO A 380 -10.23 -9.07 12.23
CA PRO A 380 -10.34 -7.71 12.77
C PRO A 380 -9.18 -7.30 13.68
N GLN A 381 -8.10 -8.07 13.73
CA GLN A 381 -6.92 -7.71 14.53
C GLN A 381 -6.43 -6.30 14.13
N LYS A 382 -6.33 -6.05 12.82
CA LYS A 382 -6.01 -4.77 12.19
C LYS A 382 -7.22 -4.24 11.42
N GLY A 383 -7.23 -2.96 11.08
CA GLY A 383 -8.23 -2.35 10.20
C GLY A 383 -9.62 -2.14 10.83
N ALA A 384 -9.74 -2.21 12.15
CA ALA A 384 -11.00 -2.02 12.86
C ALA A 384 -10.82 -1.31 14.21
N ILE A 385 -11.82 -0.50 14.59
CA ILE A 385 -12.01 -0.04 15.97
C ILE A 385 -13.18 -0.83 16.56
N GLN A 386 -12.86 -1.97 17.17
CA GLN A 386 -13.82 -2.80 17.86
C GLN A 386 -13.15 -3.52 19.05
N VAL A 387 -13.96 -3.97 20.01
CA VAL A 387 -13.45 -4.72 21.16
C VAL A 387 -12.73 -5.99 20.70
N GLY A 388 -11.50 -6.18 21.17
CA GLY A 388 -10.62 -7.30 20.81
C GLY A 388 -9.59 -6.98 19.73
N SER A 389 -9.80 -5.94 18.92
CA SER A 389 -8.80 -5.47 17.94
C SER A 389 -7.56 -4.91 18.63
N ASP A 390 -6.44 -4.90 17.92
CA ASP A 390 -5.27 -4.11 18.32
C ASP A 390 -5.67 -2.63 18.40
N ALA A 391 -5.17 -1.93 19.41
CA ALA A 391 -5.43 -0.51 19.56
C ALA A 391 -4.54 0.31 18.61
N ASP A 392 -4.75 0.09 17.31
CA ASP A 392 -4.11 0.79 16.20
C ASP A 392 -5.07 1.85 15.70
N MET A 393 -4.79 3.11 15.98
CA MET A 393 -5.72 4.21 15.75
C MET A 393 -5.01 5.47 15.32
N VAL A 394 -5.73 6.28 14.54
CA VAL A 394 -5.28 7.62 14.13
C VAL A 394 -6.33 8.64 14.53
N ILE A 395 -5.91 9.70 15.22
CA ILE A 395 -6.75 10.87 15.43
C ILE A 395 -6.46 11.83 14.28
N VAL A 396 -7.52 12.20 13.56
CA VAL A 396 -7.45 13.05 12.37
C VAL A 396 -8.11 14.38 12.64
N ASP A 397 -7.43 15.46 12.29
CA ASP A 397 -7.98 16.82 12.27
C ASP A 397 -8.28 17.20 10.81
N LEU A 398 -9.57 17.25 10.44
CA LEU A 398 -10.01 17.56 9.07
C LEU A 398 -9.78 19.01 8.67
N ASP A 399 -9.56 19.91 9.63
CA ASP A 399 -9.34 21.33 9.37
C ASP A 399 -7.86 21.72 9.34
N LYS A 400 -6.97 20.84 9.83
CA LYS A 400 -5.53 21.10 9.85
C LYS A 400 -4.98 21.18 8.44
N THR A 401 -4.44 22.34 8.07
CA THR A 401 -3.79 22.57 6.78
C THR A 401 -2.27 22.41 6.92
N LYS A 402 -1.64 21.73 5.96
CA LYS A 402 -0.19 21.57 5.88
C LYS A 402 0.27 21.66 4.43
N LYS A 403 1.40 22.33 4.20
CA LYS A 403 2.08 22.32 2.91
C LYS A 403 3.04 21.16 2.83
N ILE A 404 2.90 20.31 1.82
CA ILE A 404 3.79 19.17 1.56
C ILE A 404 5.10 19.70 0.95
N SER A 405 6.22 19.23 1.47
CA SER A 405 7.53 19.51 0.91
C SER A 405 8.51 18.41 1.31
N SER A 406 9.40 18.03 0.41
CA SER A 406 10.49 17.09 0.68
C SER A 406 11.38 17.51 1.86
N LYS A 407 11.43 18.82 2.16
CA LYS A 407 12.18 19.37 3.31
C LYS A 407 11.48 19.18 4.66
N THR A 408 10.18 18.95 4.68
CA THR A 408 9.37 18.83 5.90
C THR A 408 8.74 17.45 6.07
N GLN A 409 8.87 16.59 5.07
CA GLN A 409 8.56 15.16 5.18
C GLN A 409 9.71 14.42 5.88
N HIS A 410 9.41 13.25 6.40
CA HIS A 410 10.31 12.49 7.27
C HIS A 410 11.02 11.34 6.53
N TYR A 411 11.01 11.36 5.19
CA TYR A 411 11.81 10.45 4.37
C TYR A 411 13.30 10.62 4.65
N ARG A 412 14.03 9.53 4.69
CA ARG A 412 15.48 9.51 4.92
C ARG A 412 16.25 9.15 3.66
N VAL A 413 15.65 8.35 2.80
CA VAL A 413 16.24 7.90 1.54
C VAL A 413 15.76 8.79 0.40
N SER A 414 14.47 9.06 0.32
CA SER A 414 13.90 9.88 -0.74
C SER A 414 14.16 11.36 -0.50
N ASP A 415 14.67 12.03 -1.52
CA ASP A 415 15.04 13.47 -1.50
C ASP A 415 14.04 14.36 -2.24
N TYR A 416 12.87 13.83 -2.59
CA TYR A 416 11.81 14.50 -3.33
C TYR A 416 10.42 14.02 -2.89
N THR A 417 9.40 14.72 -3.37
CA THR A 417 8.01 14.27 -3.32
C THR A 417 7.29 14.72 -4.60
N PRO A 418 6.39 13.91 -5.18
CA PRO A 418 5.62 14.35 -6.35
C PRO A 418 4.59 15.43 -6.00
N TYR A 419 4.34 15.67 -4.71
CA TYR A 419 3.41 16.66 -4.19
C TYR A 419 4.09 17.93 -3.68
N GLU A 420 5.30 18.23 -4.13
CA GLU A 420 6.05 19.40 -3.67
C GLU A 420 5.23 20.69 -3.81
N GLY A 421 5.07 21.40 -2.71
CA GLY A 421 4.32 22.65 -2.68
C GLY A 421 2.80 22.53 -2.53
N TRP A 422 2.23 21.32 -2.55
CA TRP A 422 0.79 21.11 -2.36
C TRP A 422 0.33 21.52 -0.96
N GLU A 423 -0.74 22.26 -0.88
CA GLU A 423 -1.43 22.55 0.36
C GLU A 423 -2.59 21.55 0.53
N VAL A 424 -2.54 20.76 1.59
CA VAL A 424 -3.54 19.73 1.91
C VAL A 424 -4.27 20.10 3.19
N ARG A 425 -5.59 19.84 3.22
CA ARG A 425 -6.46 20.02 4.38
C ARG A 425 -6.91 18.64 4.89
N GLY A 426 -6.69 18.42 6.18
CA GLY A 426 -6.86 17.11 6.82
C GLY A 426 -5.50 16.46 7.08
N TRP A 427 -5.17 16.27 8.37
CA TRP A 427 -3.88 15.70 8.76
C TRP A 427 -3.98 14.85 10.02
N PRO A 428 -3.21 13.73 10.13
CA PRO A 428 -3.06 12.99 11.38
C PRO A 428 -2.44 13.90 12.47
N VAL A 429 -3.02 13.90 13.65
CA VAL A 429 -2.50 14.62 14.83
C VAL A 429 -2.00 13.66 15.89
N LEU A 430 -2.44 12.39 15.84
CA LEU A 430 -1.90 11.33 16.68
C LEU A 430 -2.01 10.00 15.92
N THR A 431 -0.93 9.23 15.95
CA THR A 431 -0.88 7.85 15.46
C THR A 431 -0.52 6.92 16.62
N MET A 432 -1.26 5.84 16.79
CA MET A 432 -1.11 4.88 17.87
C MET A 432 -1.03 3.45 17.31
N LEU A 433 -0.09 2.65 17.82
CA LEU A 433 0.06 1.22 17.53
C LEU A 433 -0.03 0.42 18.82
N ARG A 434 -0.97 -0.53 18.90
CA ARG A 434 -1.20 -1.35 20.08
C ARG A 434 -1.20 -0.53 21.39
N GLY A 435 -1.95 0.57 21.38
CA GLY A 435 -2.08 1.46 22.54
C GLY A 435 -0.87 2.35 22.83
N GLN A 436 0.23 2.22 22.11
CA GLN A 436 1.41 3.08 22.22
C GLN A 436 1.34 4.22 21.21
N VAL A 437 1.51 5.46 21.67
CA VAL A 437 1.58 6.63 20.80
C VAL A 437 2.88 6.60 20.02
N LEU A 438 2.79 6.57 18.67
CA LEU A 438 3.92 6.63 17.77
C LEU A 438 4.32 8.07 17.49
N VAL A 439 3.34 8.86 17.04
CA VAL A 439 3.50 10.27 16.67
C VAL A 439 2.40 11.08 17.34
N ARG A 440 2.75 12.25 17.83
CA ARG A 440 1.79 13.24 18.35
C ARG A 440 2.20 14.63 17.85
N ASP A 441 1.26 15.33 17.25
CA ASP A 441 1.43 16.71 16.75
C ASP A 441 2.65 16.92 15.83
N GLY A 442 3.03 15.87 15.10
CA GLY A 442 4.16 15.88 14.18
C GLY A 442 5.50 15.52 14.83
N GLU A 443 5.50 15.06 16.07
CA GLU A 443 6.72 14.61 16.77
C GLU A 443 6.68 13.09 16.96
N MET A 444 7.76 12.41 16.58
CA MET A 444 7.96 10.97 16.83
C MET A 444 8.24 10.73 18.31
N ILE A 445 7.37 9.99 18.98
CA ILE A 445 7.49 9.62 20.40
C ILE A 445 8.03 8.20 20.53
N ALA A 446 7.65 7.33 19.62
CA ALA A 446 8.05 5.93 19.63
C ALA A 446 9.55 5.77 19.28
N LYS A 447 10.15 4.73 19.86
CA LYS A 447 11.49 4.28 19.47
C LYS A 447 11.40 3.10 18.52
N PRO A 448 12.39 2.92 17.62
CA PRO A 448 12.50 1.71 16.81
C PRO A 448 12.42 0.42 17.65
N GLY A 449 11.92 -0.65 17.04
CA GLY A 449 11.84 -1.97 17.68
C GLY A 449 10.49 -2.30 18.30
N ILE A 450 9.45 -1.50 18.03
CA ILE A 450 8.07 -1.81 18.46
C ILE A 450 7.23 -2.44 17.35
N GLY A 451 7.64 -2.27 16.10
CA GLY A 451 6.99 -2.92 14.95
C GLY A 451 7.17 -4.44 14.99
N ARG A 452 6.18 -5.17 14.49
CA ARG A 452 6.17 -6.64 14.47
C ARG A 452 5.80 -7.16 13.11
N TYR A 453 6.33 -8.30 12.76
CA TYR A 453 5.80 -9.10 11.68
C TYR A 453 4.52 -9.80 12.15
N ILE A 454 3.45 -9.68 11.34
CA ILE A 454 2.15 -10.30 11.60
C ILE A 454 2.00 -11.49 10.65
N PRO A 455 2.21 -12.73 11.11
CA PRO A 455 2.02 -13.90 10.28
C PRO A 455 0.54 -14.10 9.96
N ARG A 456 0.23 -14.42 8.72
CA ARG A 456 -1.13 -14.81 8.31
C ARG A 456 -1.30 -16.30 8.54
N SER A 457 -2.33 -16.69 9.31
CA SER A 457 -2.55 -18.12 9.56
C SER A 457 -3.14 -18.79 8.32
N TRP A 458 -2.48 -19.81 7.82
CA TRP A 458 -2.98 -20.69 6.75
C TRP A 458 -3.47 -22.03 7.31
N ILE A 459 -3.38 -22.27 8.60
CA ILE A 459 -3.78 -23.54 9.20
C ILE A 459 -5.25 -23.81 8.83
N HIS A 460 -5.47 -24.99 8.28
CA HIS A 460 -6.79 -25.53 7.98
C HIS A 460 -7.69 -25.42 9.22
N GLY A 461 -8.73 -24.56 9.13
CA GLY A 461 -9.83 -24.55 10.08
C GLY A 461 -10.81 -25.65 9.75
#